data_a7d6a67a072ef7d68de5ae56164c0c0f
#
_entry.id   a7d6a67a072ef7d68de5ae56164c0c0f
#
_cell.length_a   1.000
_cell.length_b   1.000
_cell.length_c   1.000
_cell.angle_alpha   90.00
_cell.angle_beta   90.00
_cell.angle_gamma   90.00
#
_symmetry.space_group_name_H-M   'P 1'
#
loop_
_entity.id
_entity.type
_entity.pdbx_description
1 polymer ?
#
loop_
_entity_poly.entity_id
_entity_poly.type
_entity_poly.pdbx_seq_one_letter_code
_entity_poly.pdbx_strand_id
1 'polypeptide(L)'
;MYDALKRKEFRVRYQPIYKTETGLPECAEALVRWHIHGDAALRPAEFISIFEKCGFIVKLDYYIWEEVCREMRMRMDMGSQVMPVSVNMSRCDVFEPTIITDITALTECYGIPHDMLRFEITETIFGEDPRRLRSVIAEMQDLGFVILLDDFGSGYSTPSSLIEIPFDIVKIDREFIRNITSSIRCEYVLDSIFLLADSLEVPVVAEGVESAEQMDRLRKKNCEYVQGYYYSQPLNPEDYYGMIEKNRHR
;
A
#
# COMPACT_ATOMS: atom_id res chain seq x y z
N MET A 1 15.47 17.48 -8.03
CA MET A 1 14.83 16.16 -8.07
C MET A 1 15.82 15.03 -8.41
N TYR A 2 16.42 14.99 -9.61
CA TYR A 2 17.41 13.94 -9.96
C TYR A 2 18.62 13.88 -9.01
N ASP A 3 19.11 15.02 -8.55
CA ASP A 3 20.21 15.06 -7.57
C ASP A 3 19.79 14.55 -6.19
N ALA A 4 18.51 14.69 -5.84
CA ALA A 4 17.96 14.15 -4.60
C ALA A 4 17.94 12.61 -4.61
N LEU A 5 17.60 11.98 -5.74
CA LEU A 5 17.74 10.52 -5.90
C LEU A 5 19.20 10.08 -5.73
N LYS A 6 20.15 10.76 -6.42
CA LYS A 6 21.59 10.45 -6.32
C LYS A 6 22.12 10.60 -4.90
N ARG A 7 21.64 11.61 -4.16
CA ARG A 7 22.04 11.85 -2.76
C ARG A 7 21.27 10.98 -1.76
N LYS A 8 20.38 10.08 -2.22
CA LYS A 8 19.55 9.21 -1.38
C LYS A 8 18.74 10.00 -0.35
N GLU A 9 18.21 11.14 -0.76
CA GLU A 9 17.34 11.97 0.10
C GLU A 9 15.96 11.36 0.29
N PHE A 10 15.50 10.50 -0.63
CA PHE A 10 14.26 9.73 -0.49
C PHE A 10 14.54 8.45 0.30
N ARG A 11 13.82 8.27 1.40
CA ARG A 11 13.95 7.11 2.28
C ARG A 11 12.63 6.42 2.44
N VAL A 12 12.67 5.10 2.58
CA VAL A 12 11.49 4.27 2.83
C VAL A 12 11.24 4.16 4.33
N ARG A 13 9.97 4.29 4.72
CA ARG A 13 9.45 3.87 6.03
C ARG A 13 8.45 2.76 5.79
N TYR A 14 8.40 1.80 6.68
CA TYR A 14 7.46 0.69 6.62
C TYR A 14 6.37 0.87 7.67
N GLN A 15 5.12 0.92 7.25
CA GLN A 15 4.01 0.91 8.19
C GLN A 15 3.39 -0.48 8.22
N PRO A 16 3.50 -1.22 9.34
CA PRO A 16 2.99 -2.57 9.43
C PRO A 16 1.46 -2.62 9.31
N ILE A 17 0.97 -3.64 8.64
CA ILE A 17 -0.44 -4.01 8.53
C ILE A 17 -0.65 -5.28 9.34
N TYR A 18 -1.63 -5.25 10.24
CA TYR A 18 -1.86 -6.29 11.24
C TYR A 18 -3.11 -7.09 10.92
N LYS A 19 -3.05 -8.40 11.12
CA LYS A 19 -4.26 -9.21 11.11
C LYS A 19 -5.10 -8.92 12.35
N THR A 20 -6.36 -8.57 12.15
CA THR A 20 -7.26 -8.12 13.20
C THR A 20 -7.50 -9.17 14.29
N GLU A 21 -7.58 -10.44 13.87
CA GLU A 21 -7.83 -11.58 14.74
C GLU A 21 -6.67 -11.85 15.70
N THR A 22 -5.44 -11.89 15.17
CA THR A 22 -4.23 -12.29 15.92
C THR A 22 -3.49 -11.10 16.52
N GLY A 23 -3.67 -9.90 15.95
CA GLY A 23 -2.89 -8.72 16.29
C GLY A 23 -1.40 -8.83 15.89
N LEU A 24 -1.08 -9.77 14.99
CA LEU A 24 0.28 -9.94 14.46
C LEU A 24 0.42 -9.22 13.12
N PRO A 25 1.60 -8.66 12.80
CA PRO A 25 1.87 -8.07 11.50
C PRO A 25 1.97 -9.17 10.44
N GLU A 26 1.39 -8.93 9.25
CA GLU A 26 1.43 -9.87 8.12
C GLU A 26 2.03 -9.26 6.85
N CYS A 27 1.98 -7.96 6.71
CA CYS A 27 2.62 -7.21 5.62
C CYS A 27 2.91 -5.77 6.07
N ALA A 28 3.44 -4.94 5.18
CA ALA A 28 3.62 -3.53 5.46
C ALA A 28 3.44 -2.69 4.20
N GLU A 29 3.10 -1.42 4.39
CA GLU A 29 3.13 -0.41 3.34
C GLU A 29 4.46 0.36 3.37
N ALA A 30 5.08 0.53 2.20
CA ALA A 30 6.29 1.32 2.02
C ALA A 30 5.93 2.78 1.76
N LEU A 31 6.29 3.63 2.68
CA LEU A 31 5.98 5.05 2.66
C LEU A 31 7.24 5.88 2.43
N VAL A 32 7.29 6.63 1.34
CA VAL A 32 8.41 7.52 1.04
C VAL A 32 8.45 8.73 1.99
N ARG A 33 9.66 9.15 2.37
CA ARG A 33 9.95 10.39 3.09
C ARG A 33 11.12 11.09 2.41
N TRP A 34 10.97 12.37 2.11
CA TRP A 34 12.01 13.16 1.47
C TRP A 34 12.78 13.99 2.50
N HIS A 35 14.03 13.64 2.74
CA HIS A 35 14.95 14.32 3.67
C HIS A 35 15.84 15.30 2.90
N ILE A 36 15.44 16.55 2.78
CA ILE A 36 16.22 17.58 2.09
C ILE A 36 17.39 17.99 2.99
N HIS A 37 18.61 17.79 2.49
CA HIS A 37 19.86 18.13 3.20
C HIS A 37 20.00 17.55 4.62
N GLY A 38 19.28 16.48 4.93
CA GLY A 38 19.33 15.84 6.26
C GLY A 38 18.36 16.42 7.29
N ASP A 39 17.59 17.43 6.92
CA ASP A 39 16.58 18.07 7.77
C ASP A 39 15.32 17.20 7.97
N ALA A 40 14.32 17.78 8.64
CA ALA A 40 13.03 17.12 8.84
C ALA A 40 12.44 16.61 7.52
N ALA A 41 11.92 15.38 7.54
CA ALA A 41 11.38 14.75 6.35
C ALA A 41 10.09 15.43 5.87
N LEU A 42 10.02 15.78 4.60
CA LEU A 42 8.77 16.14 3.94
C LEU A 42 7.89 14.91 3.78
N ARG A 43 6.58 15.10 3.97
CA ARG A 43 5.58 14.04 3.76
C ARG A 43 5.15 13.97 2.30
N PRO A 44 4.68 12.82 1.82
CA PRO A 44 4.22 12.64 0.43
C PRO A 44 3.29 13.73 -0.08
N ALA A 45 2.29 14.13 0.70
CA ALA A 45 1.33 15.17 0.33
C ALA A 45 1.97 16.53 -0.05
N GLU A 46 3.23 16.77 0.34
CA GLU A 46 3.93 18.05 0.10
C GLU A 46 4.66 18.06 -1.26
N PHE A 47 4.90 16.90 -1.90
CA PHE A 47 5.66 16.83 -3.14
C PHE A 47 5.09 15.92 -4.23
N ILE A 48 4.30 14.90 -3.89
CA ILE A 48 3.79 13.90 -4.85
C ILE A 48 3.03 14.58 -5.99
N SER A 49 2.08 15.48 -5.69
CA SER A 49 1.28 16.15 -6.72
C SER A 49 2.13 17.01 -7.68
N ILE A 50 3.28 17.51 -7.23
CA ILE A 50 4.22 18.25 -8.07
C ILE A 50 4.96 17.27 -8.99
N PHE A 51 5.37 16.12 -8.44
CA PHE A 51 6.10 15.09 -9.18
C PHE A 51 5.25 14.41 -10.24
N GLU A 52 3.96 14.19 -9.96
CA GLU A 52 3.00 13.72 -10.96
C GLU A 52 2.86 14.69 -12.12
N LYS A 53 2.67 15.99 -11.83
CA LYS A 53 2.53 17.03 -12.87
C LYS A 53 3.73 17.18 -13.80
N CYS A 54 4.93 16.90 -13.30
CA CYS A 54 6.16 16.99 -14.10
C CYS A 54 6.68 15.61 -14.59
N GLY A 55 5.95 14.52 -14.33
CA GLY A 55 6.32 13.16 -14.72
C GLY A 55 7.52 12.57 -13.96
N PHE A 56 8.03 13.25 -12.92
CA PHE A 56 9.13 12.74 -12.12
C PHE A 56 8.69 11.59 -11.19
N ILE A 57 7.39 11.46 -10.96
CA ILE A 57 6.82 10.44 -10.08
C ILE A 57 7.25 9.02 -10.51
N VAL A 58 7.22 8.70 -11.81
CA VAL A 58 7.63 7.39 -12.35
C VAL A 58 9.05 7.01 -11.92
N LYS A 59 9.97 7.98 -11.89
CA LYS A 59 11.35 7.73 -11.46
C LYS A 59 11.47 7.58 -9.95
N LEU A 60 10.65 8.29 -9.20
CA LEU A 60 10.60 8.16 -7.75
C LEU A 60 10.01 6.80 -7.37
N ASP A 61 8.90 6.41 -7.99
CA ASP A 61 8.20 5.16 -7.67
C ASP A 61 9.12 3.96 -7.98
N TYR A 62 9.75 3.94 -9.17
CA TYR A 62 10.73 2.91 -9.49
C TYR A 62 11.91 2.87 -8.50
N TYR A 63 12.44 4.03 -8.10
CA TYR A 63 13.48 4.10 -7.08
C TYR A 63 13.03 3.51 -5.73
N ILE A 64 11.80 3.78 -5.30
CA ILE A 64 11.25 3.22 -4.06
C ILE A 64 11.06 1.70 -4.17
N TRP A 65 10.54 1.21 -5.30
CA TRP A 65 10.40 -0.22 -5.56
C TRP A 65 11.74 -0.94 -5.51
N GLU A 66 12.77 -0.34 -6.13
CA GLU A 66 14.14 -0.87 -6.09
C GLU A 66 14.71 -0.89 -4.66
N GLU A 67 14.53 0.19 -3.89
CA GLU A 67 14.99 0.24 -2.49
C GLU A 67 14.29 -0.84 -1.63
N VAL A 68 12.99 -1.07 -1.83
CA VAL A 68 12.23 -2.13 -1.15
C VAL A 68 12.77 -3.52 -1.54
N CYS A 69 12.91 -3.80 -2.84
CA CYS A 69 13.44 -5.09 -3.31
C CYS A 69 14.86 -5.35 -2.79
N ARG A 70 15.72 -4.34 -2.79
CA ARG A 70 17.09 -4.42 -2.30
C ARG A 70 17.13 -4.71 -0.79
N GLU A 71 16.30 -4.03 0.00
CA GLU A 71 16.21 -4.28 1.44
C GLU A 71 15.69 -5.69 1.73
N MET A 72 14.63 -6.13 1.04
CA MET A 72 14.08 -7.49 1.19
C MET A 72 15.15 -8.54 0.85
N ARG A 73 15.87 -8.40 -0.28
CA ARG A 73 16.93 -9.32 -0.68
C ARG A 73 18.03 -9.40 0.37
N MET A 74 18.49 -8.25 0.84
CA MET A 74 19.52 -8.18 1.90
C MET A 74 19.07 -8.95 3.15
N ARG A 75 17.81 -8.82 3.57
CA ARG A 75 17.28 -9.54 4.74
C ARG A 75 17.14 -11.03 4.49
N MET A 76 16.69 -11.43 3.30
CA MET A 76 16.66 -12.85 2.91
C MET A 76 18.05 -13.47 2.94
N ASP A 77 19.07 -12.78 2.44
CA ASP A 77 20.47 -13.26 2.45
C ASP A 77 21.04 -13.41 3.86
N MET A 78 20.55 -12.61 4.81
CA MET A 78 20.88 -12.73 6.25
C MET A 78 20.08 -13.85 6.95
N GLY A 79 19.15 -14.52 6.25
CA GLY A 79 18.27 -15.54 6.83
C GLY A 79 17.14 -14.98 7.70
N SER A 80 16.90 -13.67 7.65
CA SER A 80 15.79 -13.03 8.36
C SER A 80 14.47 -13.34 7.66
N GLN A 81 13.39 -13.39 8.44
CA GLN A 81 12.04 -13.43 7.89
C GLN A 81 11.72 -12.11 7.21
N VAL A 82 11.15 -12.19 6.00
CA VAL A 82 10.56 -11.05 5.29
C VAL A 82 9.06 -11.25 5.14
N MET A 83 8.33 -10.15 5.08
CA MET A 83 6.89 -10.13 4.84
C MET A 83 6.62 -9.39 3.54
N PRO A 84 5.46 -9.62 2.89
CA PRO A 84 5.07 -8.82 1.73
C PRO A 84 5.06 -7.33 2.05
N VAL A 85 5.48 -6.53 1.07
CA VAL A 85 5.48 -5.07 1.18
C VAL A 85 4.70 -4.49 0.02
N SER A 86 3.73 -3.65 0.31
CA SER A 86 3.04 -2.87 -0.70
C SER A 86 3.75 -1.55 -0.98
N VAL A 87 3.75 -1.15 -2.23
CA VAL A 87 4.32 0.09 -2.75
C VAL A 87 3.28 0.83 -3.56
N ASN A 88 3.28 2.14 -3.50
CA ASN A 88 2.41 2.95 -4.32
C ASN A 88 2.79 2.85 -5.80
N MET A 89 1.78 2.81 -6.66
CA MET A 89 1.89 2.89 -8.11
C MET A 89 1.04 4.07 -8.59
N SER A 90 1.69 5.08 -9.13
CA SER A 90 1.01 6.26 -9.62
C SER A 90 0.25 5.97 -10.93
N ARG A 91 -0.70 6.83 -11.27
CA ARG A 91 -1.35 6.75 -12.58
C ARG A 91 -0.34 6.88 -13.73
N CYS A 92 0.73 7.65 -13.56
CA CYS A 92 1.77 7.80 -14.58
C CYS A 92 2.46 6.49 -14.87
N ASP A 93 2.69 5.64 -13.85
CA ASP A 93 3.32 4.33 -14.00
C ASP A 93 2.42 3.37 -14.78
N VAL A 94 1.11 3.33 -14.48
CA VAL A 94 0.15 2.46 -15.20
C VAL A 94 0.12 2.73 -16.70
N PHE A 95 0.37 3.98 -17.10
CA PHE A 95 0.38 4.37 -18.51
C PHE A 95 1.76 4.27 -19.17
N GLU A 96 2.83 3.94 -18.42
CA GLU A 96 4.13 3.66 -19.01
C GLU A 96 4.08 2.37 -19.84
N PRO A 97 4.54 2.40 -21.11
CA PRO A 97 4.46 1.22 -21.99
C PRO A 97 5.26 0.02 -21.51
N THR A 98 6.31 0.26 -20.74
CA THR A 98 7.27 -0.76 -20.27
C THR A 98 7.01 -1.23 -18.86
N ILE A 99 5.96 -0.72 -18.18
CA ILE A 99 5.73 -0.93 -16.75
C ILE A 99 5.80 -2.40 -16.34
N ILE A 100 5.13 -3.30 -17.07
CA ILE A 100 5.11 -4.74 -16.74
C ILE A 100 6.52 -5.33 -16.87
N THR A 101 7.22 -5.00 -17.94
CA THR A 101 8.61 -5.47 -18.15
C THR A 101 9.53 -4.95 -17.05
N ASP A 102 9.40 -3.68 -16.68
CA ASP A 102 10.27 -3.02 -15.71
C ASP A 102 10.09 -3.61 -14.30
N ILE A 103 8.83 -3.82 -13.84
CA ILE A 103 8.58 -4.42 -12.52
C ILE A 103 8.98 -5.89 -12.47
N THR A 104 8.77 -6.64 -13.56
CA THR A 104 9.18 -8.05 -13.66
C THR A 104 10.70 -8.16 -13.62
N ALA A 105 11.41 -7.38 -14.45
CA ALA A 105 12.87 -7.36 -14.46
C ALA A 105 13.45 -6.93 -13.10
N LEU A 106 12.80 -6.00 -12.40
CA LEU A 106 13.22 -5.55 -11.08
C LEU A 106 13.12 -6.70 -10.05
N THR A 107 11.95 -7.33 -9.94
CA THR A 107 11.75 -8.43 -8.98
C THR A 107 12.64 -9.62 -9.28
N GLU A 108 12.82 -9.99 -10.55
CA GLU A 108 13.73 -11.05 -10.98
C GLU A 108 15.21 -10.72 -10.64
N CYS A 109 15.64 -9.47 -10.87
CA CYS A 109 17.01 -9.01 -10.58
C CYS A 109 17.38 -9.19 -9.10
N TYR A 110 16.44 -8.93 -8.20
CA TYR A 110 16.62 -9.11 -6.76
C TYR A 110 16.18 -10.49 -6.24
N GLY A 111 15.60 -11.35 -7.10
CA GLY A 111 15.07 -12.65 -6.71
C GLY A 111 13.95 -12.55 -5.69
N ILE A 112 13.06 -11.56 -5.84
CA ILE A 112 11.90 -11.36 -4.99
C ILE A 112 10.69 -12.05 -5.63
N PRO A 113 9.99 -12.95 -4.93
CA PRO A 113 8.72 -13.49 -5.41
C PRO A 113 7.71 -12.36 -5.69
N HIS A 114 6.92 -12.49 -6.76
CA HIS A 114 6.03 -11.41 -7.21
C HIS A 114 4.96 -11.06 -6.16
N ASP A 115 4.44 -12.03 -5.43
CA ASP A 115 3.45 -11.84 -4.34
C ASP A 115 4.02 -11.10 -3.11
N MET A 116 5.35 -10.97 -3.04
CA MET A 116 6.03 -10.26 -1.95
C MET A 116 6.17 -8.77 -2.21
N LEU A 117 6.16 -8.32 -3.47
CA LEU A 117 6.07 -6.91 -3.83
C LEU A 117 4.66 -6.64 -4.36
N ARG A 118 3.86 -5.93 -3.57
CA ARG A 118 2.46 -5.64 -3.85
C ARG A 118 2.31 -4.20 -4.33
N PHE A 119 1.29 -3.91 -5.15
CA PHE A 119 1.10 -2.57 -5.70
C PHE A 119 -0.21 -1.94 -5.25
N GLU A 120 -0.15 -0.71 -4.74
CA GLU A 120 -1.31 0.07 -4.32
C GLU A 120 -1.67 1.09 -5.40
N ILE A 121 -2.92 1.07 -5.85
CA ILE A 121 -3.45 1.94 -6.89
C ILE A 121 -4.63 2.70 -6.32
N THR A 122 -4.59 4.02 -6.37
CA THR A 122 -5.68 4.85 -5.86
C THR A 122 -6.90 4.85 -6.78
N GLU A 123 -8.07 5.03 -6.19
CA GLU A 123 -9.36 5.16 -6.85
C GLU A 123 -9.40 6.20 -7.97
N THR A 124 -8.60 7.27 -7.85
CA THR A 124 -8.59 8.39 -8.81
C THR A 124 -8.16 8.01 -10.23
N ILE A 125 -7.49 6.88 -10.38
CA ILE A 125 -7.01 6.35 -11.67
C ILE A 125 -8.16 5.89 -12.60
N PHE A 126 -9.32 5.55 -12.05
CA PHE A 126 -10.43 4.95 -12.78
C PHE A 126 -11.05 5.85 -13.86
N GLY A 127 -10.83 7.15 -13.78
CA GLY A 127 -11.47 8.14 -14.65
C GLY A 127 -10.81 8.35 -16.03
N GLU A 128 -9.60 7.86 -16.29
CA GLU A 128 -8.84 8.21 -17.51
C GLU A 128 -9.01 7.17 -18.65
N ASP A 129 -8.49 5.95 -18.45
CA ASP A 129 -8.64 4.84 -19.42
C ASP A 129 -8.86 3.52 -18.66
N PRO A 130 -10.12 3.17 -18.35
CA PRO A 130 -10.43 1.95 -17.62
C PRO A 130 -9.99 0.67 -18.33
N ARG A 131 -9.92 0.69 -19.67
CA ARG A 131 -9.50 -0.50 -20.47
C ARG A 131 -8.00 -0.75 -20.29
N ARG A 132 -7.19 0.30 -20.38
CA ARG A 132 -5.76 0.20 -20.19
C ARG A 132 -5.44 -0.23 -18.75
N LEU A 133 -6.08 0.41 -17.78
CA LEU A 133 -5.93 0.06 -16.36
C LEU A 133 -6.24 -1.42 -16.11
N ARG A 134 -7.40 -1.89 -16.58
CA ARG A 134 -7.80 -3.30 -16.48
C ARG A 134 -6.76 -4.25 -17.10
N SER A 135 -6.26 -3.91 -18.30
CA SER A 135 -5.29 -4.75 -19.01
C SER A 135 -3.98 -4.85 -18.21
N VAL A 136 -3.49 -3.74 -17.65
CA VAL A 136 -2.26 -3.73 -16.86
C VAL A 136 -2.44 -4.53 -15.57
N ILE A 137 -3.53 -4.31 -14.85
CA ILE A 137 -3.80 -5.04 -13.60
C ILE A 137 -3.93 -6.55 -13.86
N ALA A 138 -4.69 -6.95 -14.87
CA ALA A 138 -4.86 -8.37 -15.20
C ALA A 138 -3.53 -9.03 -15.56
N GLU A 139 -2.68 -8.36 -16.35
CA GLU A 139 -1.35 -8.86 -16.69
C GLU A 139 -0.43 -8.98 -15.46
N MET A 140 -0.49 -8.00 -14.54
CA MET A 140 0.25 -8.08 -13.28
C MET A 140 -0.21 -9.26 -12.41
N GLN A 141 -1.53 -9.48 -12.31
CA GLN A 141 -2.09 -10.62 -11.57
C GLN A 141 -1.74 -11.96 -12.21
N ASP A 142 -1.76 -12.06 -13.54
CA ASP A 142 -1.33 -13.26 -14.27
C ASP A 142 0.14 -13.61 -14.02
N LEU A 143 0.97 -12.61 -13.72
CA LEU A 143 2.37 -12.78 -13.32
C LEU A 143 2.53 -13.09 -11.82
N GLY A 144 1.46 -13.01 -11.02
CA GLY A 144 1.45 -13.32 -9.59
C GLY A 144 1.68 -12.11 -8.68
N PHE A 145 1.62 -10.89 -9.20
CA PHE A 145 1.59 -9.69 -8.36
C PHE A 145 0.24 -9.51 -7.70
N VAL A 146 0.24 -8.91 -6.51
CA VAL A 146 -0.96 -8.60 -5.73
C VAL A 146 -1.27 -7.12 -5.84
N ILE A 147 -2.49 -6.77 -6.19
CA ILE A 147 -2.93 -5.39 -6.42
C ILE A 147 -3.91 -4.96 -5.32
N LEU A 148 -3.62 -3.83 -4.70
CA LEU A 148 -4.47 -3.23 -3.68
C LEU A 148 -5.17 -1.99 -4.25
N LEU A 149 -6.47 -1.90 -4.02
CA LEU A 149 -7.22 -0.66 -4.26
C LEU A 149 -7.12 0.23 -3.04
N ASP A 150 -6.46 1.37 -3.18
CA ASP A 150 -6.20 2.31 -2.10
C ASP A 150 -7.21 3.49 -2.07
N ASP A 151 -7.35 4.12 -0.89
CA ASP A 151 -8.24 5.25 -0.61
C ASP A 151 -9.72 5.00 -1.00
N PHE A 152 -10.19 3.74 -0.87
CA PHE A 152 -11.55 3.38 -1.27
C PHE A 152 -12.62 4.15 -0.48
N GLY A 153 -13.53 4.79 -1.24
CA GLY A 153 -14.61 5.60 -0.73
C GLY A 153 -14.32 7.09 -0.65
N SER A 154 -13.14 7.54 -1.08
CA SER A 154 -12.75 8.97 -1.12
C SER A 154 -13.56 9.80 -2.14
N GLY A 155 -14.37 9.15 -3.00
CA GLY A 155 -15.41 9.84 -3.79
C GLY A 155 -15.35 9.65 -5.30
N TYR A 156 -14.44 8.83 -5.83
CA TYR A 156 -14.29 8.56 -7.26
C TYR A 156 -14.81 7.18 -7.68
N SER A 157 -14.97 6.23 -6.76
CA SER A 157 -15.50 4.90 -7.07
C SER A 157 -17.00 4.91 -7.27
N THR A 158 -17.39 4.35 -8.38
CA THR A 158 -18.75 3.88 -8.58
C THR A 158 -18.78 2.37 -8.33
N PRO A 159 -19.93 1.78 -7.93
CA PRO A 159 -20.05 0.32 -7.87
C PRO A 159 -19.65 -0.38 -9.16
N SER A 160 -19.80 0.30 -10.31
CA SER A 160 -19.37 -0.21 -11.62
C SER A 160 -17.87 -0.37 -11.74
N SER A 161 -17.07 0.54 -11.16
CA SER A 161 -15.61 0.47 -11.19
C SER A 161 -15.08 -0.77 -10.46
N LEU A 162 -15.70 -1.12 -9.34
CA LEU A 162 -15.33 -2.31 -8.56
C LEU A 162 -15.62 -3.63 -9.30
N ILE A 163 -16.68 -3.64 -10.14
CA ILE A 163 -17.02 -4.80 -10.96
C ILE A 163 -16.05 -4.93 -12.14
N GLU A 164 -15.57 -3.80 -12.63
CA GLU A 164 -14.79 -3.74 -13.86
C GLU A 164 -13.30 -3.99 -13.70
N ILE A 165 -12.73 -3.63 -12.55
CA ILE A 165 -11.28 -3.68 -12.31
C ILE A 165 -10.99 -4.75 -11.26
N PRO A 166 -10.23 -5.79 -11.64
CA PRO A 166 -9.84 -6.82 -10.68
C PRO A 166 -8.78 -6.25 -9.72
N PHE A 167 -9.00 -6.41 -8.44
CA PHE A 167 -8.01 -6.16 -7.38
C PHE A 167 -8.13 -7.24 -6.33
N ASP A 168 -7.05 -7.47 -5.60
CA ASP A 168 -6.93 -8.58 -4.65
C ASP A 168 -7.26 -8.15 -3.22
N ILE A 169 -7.10 -6.87 -2.88
CA ILE A 169 -7.31 -6.31 -1.54
C ILE A 169 -7.89 -4.89 -1.66
N VAL A 170 -8.78 -4.51 -0.75
CA VAL A 170 -9.31 -3.14 -0.65
C VAL A 170 -8.81 -2.48 0.63
N LYS A 171 -8.27 -1.26 0.52
CA LYS A 171 -7.91 -0.41 1.66
C LYS A 171 -8.99 0.66 1.82
N ILE A 172 -9.62 0.69 2.99
CA ILE A 172 -10.65 1.68 3.33
C ILE A 172 -9.96 2.92 3.87
N ASP A 173 -10.26 4.08 3.24
CA ASP A 173 -9.69 5.36 3.63
C ASP A 173 -9.92 5.70 5.11
N ARG A 174 -8.90 6.27 5.72
CA ARG A 174 -8.85 6.64 7.13
C ARG A 174 -9.99 7.56 7.58
N GLU A 175 -10.59 8.35 6.68
CA GLU A 175 -11.70 9.25 7.05
C GLU A 175 -12.92 8.48 7.52
N PHE A 176 -13.21 7.32 6.92
CA PHE A 176 -14.29 6.44 7.39
C PHE A 176 -13.97 5.87 8.77
N ILE A 177 -12.73 5.41 8.96
CA ILE A 177 -12.32 4.80 10.23
C ILE A 177 -12.27 5.84 11.34
N ARG A 178 -11.84 7.06 11.06
CA ARG A 178 -11.86 8.18 12.01
C ARG A 178 -13.27 8.50 12.52
N ASN A 179 -14.27 8.36 11.66
CA ASN A 179 -15.66 8.71 11.95
C ASN A 179 -16.54 7.52 12.39
N ILE A 180 -15.98 6.30 12.45
CA ILE A 180 -16.74 5.07 12.76
C ILE A 180 -17.42 5.10 14.15
N THR A 181 -16.84 5.81 15.10
CA THR A 181 -17.36 5.92 16.48
C THR A 181 -18.29 7.10 16.69
N SER A 182 -18.29 8.09 15.80
CA SER A 182 -18.98 9.37 15.96
C SER A 182 -20.18 9.55 15.02
N SER A 183 -20.27 8.78 13.94
CA SER A 183 -21.29 8.94 12.89
C SER A 183 -21.95 7.63 12.53
N ILE A 184 -23.24 7.50 12.89
CA ILE A 184 -24.06 6.33 12.50
C ILE A 184 -24.18 6.19 10.97
N ARG A 185 -24.16 7.30 10.23
CA ARG A 185 -24.17 7.25 8.76
C ARG A 185 -22.87 6.66 8.22
N CYS A 186 -21.73 7.00 8.82
CA CYS A 186 -20.44 6.42 8.47
C CYS A 186 -20.43 4.90 8.75
N GLU A 187 -21.03 4.48 9.88
CA GLU A 187 -21.16 3.06 10.22
C GLU A 187 -21.97 2.28 9.17
N TYR A 188 -23.11 2.82 8.71
CA TYR A 188 -23.91 2.19 7.64
C TYR A 188 -23.19 2.14 6.30
N VAL A 189 -22.42 3.16 5.94
CA VAL A 189 -21.60 3.14 4.73
C VAL A 189 -20.54 2.06 4.84
N LEU A 190 -19.85 1.96 5.96
CA LEU A 190 -18.86 0.90 6.20
C LEU A 190 -19.49 -0.48 6.16
N ASP A 191 -20.68 -0.69 6.74
CA ASP A 191 -21.40 -1.97 6.64
C ASP A 191 -21.64 -2.36 5.18
N SER A 192 -22.00 -1.39 4.34
CA SER A 192 -22.19 -1.62 2.90
C SER A 192 -20.89 -1.96 2.17
N ILE A 193 -19.78 -1.31 2.55
CA ILE A 193 -18.45 -1.59 2.00
C ILE A 193 -17.99 -3.00 2.38
N PHE A 194 -18.10 -3.37 3.66
CA PHE A 194 -17.75 -4.73 4.12
C PHE A 194 -18.60 -5.81 3.46
N LEU A 195 -19.91 -5.59 3.32
CA LEU A 195 -20.79 -6.52 2.62
C LEU A 195 -20.42 -6.68 1.15
N LEU A 196 -20.03 -5.60 0.48
CA LEU A 196 -19.58 -5.64 -0.90
C LEU A 196 -18.26 -6.41 -1.04
N ALA A 197 -17.28 -6.11 -0.17
CA ALA A 197 -15.99 -6.79 -0.17
C ALA A 197 -16.14 -8.31 0.08
N ASP A 198 -16.98 -8.69 1.05
CA ASP A 198 -17.32 -10.09 1.34
C ASP A 198 -17.97 -10.78 0.14
N SER A 199 -18.91 -10.10 -0.55
CA SER A 199 -19.56 -10.62 -1.76
C SER A 199 -18.61 -10.79 -2.95
N LEU A 200 -17.53 -10.03 -2.99
CA LEU A 200 -16.47 -10.12 -3.99
C LEU A 200 -15.33 -11.05 -3.57
N GLU A 201 -15.38 -11.59 -2.35
CA GLU A 201 -14.33 -12.41 -1.74
C GLU A 201 -12.97 -11.67 -1.65
N VAL A 202 -13.01 -10.35 -1.42
CA VAL A 202 -11.83 -9.48 -1.38
C VAL A 202 -11.54 -9.06 0.06
N PRO A 203 -10.34 -9.33 0.60
CA PRO A 203 -9.93 -8.90 1.93
C PRO A 203 -9.91 -7.38 2.07
N VAL A 204 -10.18 -6.90 3.29
CA VAL A 204 -10.23 -5.47 3.61
C VAL A 204 -9.13 -5.07 4.59
N VAL A 205 -8.43 -3.99 4.28
CA VAL A 205 -7.53 -3.27 5.19
C VAL A 205 -8.22 -1.98 5.65
N ALA A 206 -8.47 -1.81 6.95
CA ALA A 206 -8.97 -0.56 7.50
C ALA A 206 -7.79 0.33 7.92
N GLU A 207 -7.72 1.52 7.32
CA GLU A 207 -6.62 2.46 7.56
C GLU A 207 -6.91 3.48 8.66
N GLY A 208 -5.84 4.01 9.27
CA GLY A 208 -5.94 5.09 10.24
C GLY A 208 -6.59 4.68 11.56
N VAL A 209 -6.42 3.42 11.97
CA VAL A 209 -6.90 2.95 13.28
C VAL A 209 -6.02 3.52 14.38
N GLU A 210 -6.61 4.32 15.29
CA GLU A 210 -5.90 5.04 16.35
C GLU A 210 -6.38 4.67 17.77
N SER A 211 -7.54 4.01 17.90
CA SER A 211 -8.13 3.71 19.20
C SER A 211 -8.65 2.28 19.35
N ALA A 212 -8.73 1.82 20.63
CA ALA A 212 -9.32 0.52 20.95
C ALA A 212 -10.81 0.45 20.56
N GLU A 213 -11.54 1.57 20.63
CA GLU A 213 -12.95 1.61 20.26
C GLU A 213 -13.13 1.38 18.74
N GLN A 214 -12.28 1.98 17.91
CA GLN A 214 -12.26 1.70 16.47
C GLN A 214 -11.96 0.22 16.20
N MET A 215 -10.96 -0.33 16.88
CA MET A 215 -10.62 -1.76 16.77
C MET A 215 -11.80 -2.68 17.10
N ASP A 216 -12.53 -2.38 18.19
CA ASP A 216 -13.68 -3.20 18.60
C ASP A 216 -14.82 -3.13 17.57
N ARG A 217 -15.02 -1.97 16.92
CA ARG A 217 -16.00 -1.82 15.83
C ARG A 217 -15.58 -2.64 14.60
N LEU A 218 -14.31 -2.56 14.22
CA LEU A 218 -13.76 -3.29 13.07
C LEU A 218 -13.79 -4.81 13.29
N ARG A 219 -13.48 -5.29 14.49
CA ARG A 219 -13.62 -6.71 14.85
C ARG A 219 -15.06 -7.22 14.69
N LYS A 220 -16.05 -6.44 15.11
CA LYS A 220 -17.48 -6.78 14.97
C LYS A 220 -17.93 -6.85 13.51
N LYS A 221 -17.21 -6.17 12.61
CA LYS A 221 -17.47 -6.18 11.16
C LYS A 221 -16.61 -7.23 10.41
N ASN A 222 -15.88 -8.09 11.15
CA ASN A 222 -14.96 -9.08 10.61
C ASN A 222 -13.89 -8.47 9.66
N CYS A 223 -13.47 -7.22 9.92
CA CYS A 223 -12.37 -6.62 9.18
C CYS A 223 -11.12 -7.49 9.31
N GLU A 224 -10.54 -7.89 8.19
CA GLU A 224 -9.45 -8.85 8.19
C GLU A 224 -8.12 -8.24 8.59
N TYR A 225 -7.82 -7.05 8.07
CA TYR A 225 -6.57 -6.35 8.32
C TYR A 225 -6.79 -4.91 8.79
N VAL A 226 -5.85 -4.42 9.57
CA VAL A 226 -5.87 -3.05 10.10
C VAL A 226 -4.49 -2.42 10.03
N GLN A 227 -4.48 -1.12 9.73
CA GLN A 227 -3.28 -0.28 9.71
C GLN A 227 -3.53 1.01 10.47
N GLY A 228 -2.60 1.41 11.34
CA GLY A 228 -2.75 2.67 12.07
C GLY A 228 -1.91 2.78 13.33
N TYR A 229 -1.95 3.95 13.92
CA TYR A 229 -1.11 4.30 15.07
C TYR A 229 -1.52 3.59 16.36
N TYR A 230 -2.67 2.93 16.37
CA TYR A 230 -3.04 2.03 17.45
C TYR A 230 -2.01 0.91 17.64
N TYR A 231 -1.44 0.40 16.57
CA TYR A 231 -0.41 -0.63 16.61
C TYR A 231 1.00 -0.07 16.39
N SER A 232 1.20 0.69 15.30
CA SER A 232 2.51 1.20 14.94
C SER A 232 2.43 2.44 14.04
N GLN A 233 3.35 3.37 14.27
CA GLN A 233 3.69 4.40 13.29
C GLN A 233 4.60 3.81 12.20
N PRO A 234 4.80 4.52 11.06
CA PRO A 234 5.78 4.12 10.06
C PRO A 234 7.21 4.02 10.65
N LEU A 235 7.80 2.84 10.57
CA LEU A 235 9.11 2.49 11.13
C LEU A 235 10.23 2.67 10.10
N ASN A 236 11.46 2.88 10.55
CA ASN A 236 12.62 2.72 9.69
C ASN A 236 12.87 1.22 9.40
N PRO A 237 13.71 0.86 8.41
CA PRO A 237 13.96 -0.54 8.08
C PRO A 237 14.43 -1.39 9.26
N GLU A 238 15.36 -0.88 10.08
CA GLU A 238 15.93 -1.61 11.21
C GLU A 238 14.87 -1.94 12.26
N ASP A 239 14.04 -0.96 12.63
CA ASP A 239 12.98 -1.14 13.61
C ASP A 239 11.87 -2.07 13.08
N TYR A 240 11.53 -1.97 11.79
CA TYR A 240 10.53 -2.82 11.14
C TYR A 240 10.97 -4.29 11.14
N TYR A 241 12.15 -4.61 10.66
CA TYR A 241 12.64 -5.98 10.65
C TYR A 241 12.94 -6.50 12.06
N GLY A 242 13.40 -5.65 12.97
CA GLY A 242 13.54 -6.01 14.39
C GLY A 242 12.21 -6.35 15.07
N MET A 243 11.11 -5.72 14.64
CA MET A 243 9.76 -6.07 15.09
C MET A 243 9.32 -7.44 14.54
N ILE A 244 9.56 -7.74 13.24
CA ILE A 244 9.23 -9.03 12.64
C ILE A 244 9.93 -10.17 13.40
N GLU A 245 11.23 -10.05 13.65
CA GLU A 245 12.01 -11.07 14.36
C GLU A 245 11.49 -11.33 15.77
N LYS A 246 11.09 -10.30 16.51
CA LYS A 246 10.48 -10.44 17.84
C LYS A 246 9.15 -11.18 17.83
N ASN A 247 8.36 -11.03 16.76
CA ASN A 247 7.06 -11.68 16.64
C ASN A 247 7.16 -13.14 16.13
N ARG A 248 8.30 -13.56 15.55
CA ARG A 248 8.55 -14.92 15.07
C ARG A 248 8.49 -15.98 16.19
N HIS A 249 8.70 -15.57 17.43
CA HIS A 249 8.77 -16.45 18.59
C HIS A 249 7.50 -16.41 19.46
N ARG A 250 6.43 -15.78 18.98
CA ARG A 250 5.10 -15.78 19.62
C ARG A 250 4.12 -16.65 18.87
#